data_1a7b0e5a60951feb8c50958ce99b37e3
#
_entry.id   1a7b0e5a60951feb8c50958ce99b37e3
#
_cell.length_a   1.000
_cell.length_b   1.000
_cell.length_c   1.000
_cell.angle_alpha   90.00
_cell.angle_beta   90.00
_cell.angle_gamma   90.00
#
_symmetry.space_group_name_H-M   'P 1'
#
loop_
_entity.id
_entity.type
_entity.pdbx_description
1 polymer ?
#
loop_
_entity_poly.entity_id
_entity_poly.type
_entity_poly.pdbx_seq_one_letter_code
_entity_poly.pdbx_strand_id
1 'polypeptide(L)'
;MEQQGAMGPVSPHAYSQHSPPYVIGADIGGTSLRLALADGAGRIVSRWSASTIGARDAQAVVRMMRQGVDQLLCETALPLESVSAIAAGVPGITNADSGVVIATSYLMGWRQVPFSQMLESEFGVPASVDNDVNLAAIGEHNAGAAEGVDDFVFLAVGTGIGAGIVINGKLHRGTIWAAGEIGYMLVPGASEAPVEPGQPGALEGIVGGEGIKAHWQSRWSSALTPLSKDANATQIFDRALEGDPLAQRVLQLAGRTLAYAIYNTWLILNSPLFVLGGSLGVHPALGDAVRMVLEQRRGRVQTNILPSALGSDAQLVGAIFLALRTASKKLDQAVD
;
A
#
# COMPACT_ATOMS: atom_id res chain seq x y z
N MET A 1 -10.15 -33.23 -3.67
CA MET A 1 -9.22 -32.81 -2.58
C MET A 1 -7.87 -32.62 -3.24
N GLU A 2 -7.68 -31.47 -3.87
CA GLU A 2 -6.40 -31.11 -4.48
C GLU A 2 -5.55 -30.40 -3.44
N GLN A 3 -4.33 -30.89 -3.30
CA GLN A 3 -3.33 -30.32 -2.40
C GLN A 3 -2.87 -28.97 -2.97
N GLN A 4 -3.30 -27.88 -2.34
CA GLN A 4 -2.73 -26.56 -2.58
C GLN A 4 -1.30 -26.55 -2.04
N GLY A 5 -0.33 -26.58 -2.94
CA GLY A 5 1.09 -26.49 -2.63
C GLY A 5 1.42 -25.22 -1.85
N ALA A 6 1.96 -25.36 -0.68
CA ALA A 6 2.49 -24.27 0.13
C ALA A 6 3.71 -23.66 -0.59
N MET A 7 3.59 -22.42 -1.07
CA MET A 7 4.75 -21.66 -1.53
C MET A 7 5.44 -21.02 -0.32
N GLY A 8 6.59 -21.56 0.03
CA GLY A 8 7.49 -20.97 1.02
C GLY A 8 8.07 -19.62 0.56
N PRO A 9 8.75 -18.87 1.46
CA PRO A 9 9.46 -17.66 1.08
C PRO A 9 10.45 -17.98 -0.04
N VAL A 10 10.43 -17.18 -1.10
CA VAL A 10 11.38 -17.35 -2.21
C VAL A 10 12.75 -16.97 -1.66
N SER A 11 13.61 -17.97 -1.43
CA SER A 11 15.00 -17.74 -1.05
C SER A 11 15.70 -16.89 -2.13
N PRO A 12 16.51 -15.89 -1.77
CA PRO A 12 17.30 -15.09 -2.72
C PRO A 12 18.20 -15.92 -3.65
N HIS A 13 18.43 -17.19 -3.34
CA HIS A 13 19.31 -18.09 -4.10
C HIS A 13 18.59 -18.97 -5.15
N ALA A 14 17.27 -18.84 -5.33
CA ALA A 14 16.50 -19.69 -6.25
C ALA A 14 16.52 -19.22 -7.73
N TYR A 15 17.15 -18.10 -8.03
CA TYR A 15 17.26 -17.61 -9.41
C TYR A 15 18.45 -18.26 -10.11
N SER A 16 18.18 -19.27 -10.94
CA SER A 16 19.19 -19.93 -11.76
C SER A 16 19.78 -18.97 -12.80
N GLN A 17 21.01 -19.24 -13.27
CA GLN A 17 21.81 -18.43 -14.19
C GLN A 17 21.20 -18.22 -15.60
N HIS A 18 19.93 -18.60 -15.86
CA HIS A 18 19.26 -18.55 -17.16
C HIS A 18 18.00 -17.69 -17.20
N SER A 19 17.66 -16.97 -16.12
CA SER A 19 16.51 -16.06 -16.14
C SER A 19 16.88 -14.72 -16.74
N PRO A 20 16.00 -14.11 -17.57
CA PRO A 20 16.17 -12.71 -17.97
C PRO A 20 16.29 -11.90 -16.68
N PRO A 21 17.29 -11.00 -16.60
CA PRO A 21 17.70 -10.46 -15.32
C PRO A 21 16.78 -9.36 -14.77
N TYR A 22 15.76 -8.87 -15.53
CA TYR A 22 15.06 -7.65 -15.13
C TYR A 22 13.55 -7.80 -15.05
N VAL A 23 12.94 -7.00 -14.14
CA VAL A 23 11.49 -6.85 -14.00
C VAL A 23 11.12 -5.39 -13.84
N ILE A 24 9.87 -5.04 -14.16
CA ILE A 24 9.30 -3.71 -13.94
C ILE A 24 8.29 -3.78 -12.80
N GLY A 25 8.51 -2.96 -11.77
CA GLY A 25 7.50 -2.62 -10.77
C GLY A 25 6.86 -1.29 -11.08
N ALA A 26 5.53 -1.20 -10.94
CA ALA A 26 4.76 0.02 -11.11
C ALA A 26 3.90 0.31 -9.88
N ASP A 27 3.85 1.56 -9.48
CA ASP A 27 2.93 2.08 -8.46
C ASP A 27 2.11 3.20 -9.09
N ILE A 28 0.81 2.97 -9.20
CA ILE A 28 -0.14 3.84 -9.89
C ILE A 28 -1.05 4.48 -8.85
N GLY A 29 -0.85 5.77 -8.62
CA GLY A 29 -1.73 6.58 -7.76
C GLY A 29 -2.65 7.51 -8.55
N GLY A 30 -3.59 8.14 -7.86
CA GLY A 30 -4.49 9.13 -8.45
C GLY A 30 -3.79 10.37 -9.00
N THR A 31 -2.58 10.68 -8.54
CA THR A 31 -1.82 11.87 -8.93
C THR A 31 -0.43 11.58 -9.50
N SER A 32 0.08 10.35 -9.35
CA SER A 32 1.43 9.98 -9.77
C SER A 32 1.50 8.52 -10.22
N LEU A 33 2.36 8.27 -11.20
CA LEU A 33 2.81 6.96 -11.64
C LEU A 33 4.30 6.87 -11.37
N ARG A 34 4.73 5.82 -10.68
CA ARG A 34 6.14 5.52 -10.43
C ARG A 34 6.49 4.16 -11.04
N LEU A 35 7.60 4.08 -11.73
CA LEU A 35 8.14 2.84 -12.28
C LEU A 35 9.54 2.60 -11.75
N ALA A 36 9.90 1.34 -11.58
CA ALA A 36 11.27 0.93 -11.33
C ALA A 36 11.62 -0.29 -12.17
N LEU A 37 12.79 -0.24 -12.78
CA LEU A 37 13.48 -1.38 -13.34
C LEU A 37 14.33 -2.00 -12.23
N ALA A 38 14.17 -3.30 -11.99
CA ALA A 38 14.94 -4.02 -10.98
C ALA A 38 15.58 -5.28 -11.58
N ASP A 39 16.72 -5.67 -11.02
CA ASP A 39 17.41 -6.93 -11.38
C ASP A 39 16.71 -8.16 -10.75
N GLY A 40 17.18 -9.36 -11.09
CA GLY A 40 16.66 -10.63 -10.58
C GLY A 40 16.79 -10.83 -9.07
N ALA A 41 17.57 -9.99 -8.38
CA ALA A 41 17.64 -9.93 -6.91
C ALA A 41 16.69 -8.89 -6.29
N GLY A 42 15.89 -8.20 -7.10
CA GLY A 42 14.97 -7.14 -6.65
C GLY A 42 15.65 -5.79 -6.39
N ARG A 43 16.93 -5.62 -6.76
CA ARG A 43 17.63 -4.34 -6.59
C ARG A 43 17.22 -3.39 -7.70
N ILE A 44 16.78 -2.20 -7.32
CA ILE A 44 16.35 -1.17 -8.28
C ILE A 44 17.58 -0.63 -9.02
N VAL A 45 17.52 -0.70 -10.36
CA VAL A 45 18.56 -0.25 -11.29
C VAL A 45 18.29 1.17 -11.78
N SER A 46 17.02 1.48 -12.13
CA SER A 46 16.59 2.81 -12.55
C SER A 46 15.16 3.07 -12.12
N ARG A 47 14.79 4.35 -12.01
CA ARG A 47 13.46 4.82 -11.59
C ARG A 47 12.94 5.86 -12.56
N TRP A 48 11.64 5.87 -12.75
CA TRP A 48 10.94 6.87 -13.52
C TRP A 48 9.64 7.27 -12.82
N SER A 49 9.20 8.51 -13.00
CA SER A 49 7.93 8.97 -12.47
C SER A 49 7.30 10.05 -13.33
N ALA A 50 5.96 10.08 -13.35
CA ALA A 50 5.18 11.12 -14.00
C ALA A 50 3.88 11.39 -13.23
N SER A 51 3.26 12.55 -13.52
CA SER A 51 1.93 12.87 -13.00
C SER A 51 0.85 12.12 -13.78
N THR A 52 -0.09 11.49 -13.06
CA THR A 52 -1.30 10.89 -13.63
C THR A 52 -2.44 11.89 -13.80
N ILE A 53 -2.25 13.14 -13.37
CA ILE A 53 -3.26 14.19 -13.52
C ILE A 53 -3.56 14.39 -15.01
N GLY A 54 -4.82 14.14 -15.40
CA GLY A 54 -5.27 14.22 -16.80
C GLY A 54 -5.30 12.88 -17.54
N ALA A 55 -4.74 11.81 -16.98
CA ALA A 55 -4.96 10.46 -17.48
C ALA A 55 -6.39 10.01 -17.17
N ARG A 56 -7.26 10.00 -18.19
CA ARG A 56 -8.72 9.81 -17.99
C ARG A 56 -9.16 8.36 -18.01
N ASP A 57 -8.34 7.46 -18.51
CA ASP A 57 -8.68 6.05 -18.68
C ASP A 57 -7.44 5.15 -18.51
N ALA A 58 -7.69 3.85 -18.38
CA ALA A 58 -6.65 2.86 -18.20
C ALA A 58 -5.66 2.81 -19.36
N GLN A 59 -6.14 3.02 -20.60
CA GLN A 59 -5.29 3.04 -21.78
C GLN A 59 -4.31 4.22 -21.78
N ALA A 60 -4.72 5.37 -21.24
CA ALA A 60 -3.81 6.51 -21.05
C ALA A 60 -2.69 6.17 -20.06
N VAL A 61 -3.01 5.46 -18.95
CA VAL A 61 -2.00 5.01 -17.99
C VAL A 61 -1.06 3.98 -18.61
N VAL A 62 -1.56 3.03 -19.39
CA VAL A 62 -0.72 2.06 -20.13
C VAL A 62 0.25 2.77 -21.08
N ARG A 63 -0.22 3.78 -21.85
CA ARG A 63 0.67 4.59 -22.69
C ARG A 63 1.75 5.33 -21.90
N MET A 64 1.40 5.89 -20.73
CA MET A 64 2.38 6.51 -19.84
C MET A 64 3.39 5.51 -19.31
N MET A 65 2.94 4.30 -18.93
CA MET A 65 3.84 3.22 -18.51
C MET A 65 4.78 2.85 -19.65
N ARG A 66 4.29 2.76 -20.91
CA ARG A 66 5.13 2.48 -22.08
C ARG A 66 6.23 3.53 -22.24
N GLN A 67 5.89 4.80 -22.17
CA GLN A 67 6.88 5.89 -22.24
C GLN A 67 7.93 5.79 -21.11
N GLY A 68 7.49 5.52 -19.88
CA GLY A 68 8.40 5.36 -18.76
C GLY A 68 9.30 4.13 -18.88
N VAL A 69 8.77 3.01 -19.32
CA VAL A 69 9.57 1.79 -19.58
C VAL A 69 10.59 2.01 -20.69
N ASP A 70 10.21 2.63 -21.79
CA ASP A 70 11.13 2.95 -22.89
C ASP A 70 12.27 3.86 -22.42
N GLN A 71 11.98 4.84 -21.54
CA GLN A 71 13.00 5.69 -20.94
C GLN A 71 13.92 4.91 -20.02
N LEU A 72 13.39 4.08 -19.11
CA LEU A 72 14.19 3.23 -18.21
C LEU A 72 15.15 2.32 -18.99
N LEU A 73 14.67 1.69 -20.05
CA LEU A 73 15.45 0.80 -20.92
C LEU A 73 16.52 1.58 -21.71
N CYS A 74 16.19 2.77 -22.20
CA CYS A 74 17.15 3.64 -22.89
C CYS A 74 18.28 4.07 -21.95
N GLU A 75 17.96 4.52 -20.74
CA GLU A 75 18.94 4.95 -19.72
C GLU A 75 19.89 3.82 -19.28
N THR A 76 19.39 2.58 -19.27
CA THR A 76 20.16 1.40 -18.86
C THR A 76 20.80 0.67 -20.03
N ALA A 77 20.58 1.12 -21.27
CA ALA A 77 21.02 0.47 -22.51
C ALA A 77 20.56 -1.00 -22.59
N LEU A 78 19.35 -1.31 -22.09
CA LEU A 78 18.76 -2.63 -22.11
C LEU A 78 17.65 -2.72 -23.17
N PRO A 79 17.52 -3.83 -23.90
CA PRO A 79 16.39 -4.06 -24.77
C PRO A 79 15.16 -4.55 -23.99
N LEU A 80 13.95 -4.40 -24.56
CA LEU A 80 12.71 -4.81 -23.90
C LEU A 80 12.69 -6.32 -23.59
N GLU A 81 13.31 -7.13 -24.42
CA GLU A 81 13.44 -8.60 -24.27
C GLU A 81 14.20 -9.01 -23.00
N SER A 82 14.92 -8.07 -22.38
CA SER A 82 15.56 -8.31 -21.08
C SER A 82 14.59 -8.25 -19.89
N VAL A 83 13.35 -7.72 -20.11
CA VAL A 83 12.31 -7.67 -19.09
C VAL A 83 11.50 -8.97 -19.11
N SER A 84 11.40 -9.64 -17.96
CA SER A 84 10.71 -10.95 -17.83
C SER A 84 9.26 -10.82 -17.41
N ALA A 85 8.92 -9.78 -16.67
CA ALA A 85 7.57 -9.55 -16.17
C ALA A 85 7.39 -8.11 -15.72
N ILE A 86 6.11 -7.70 -15.62
CA ILE A 86 5.68 -6.41 -15.07
C ILE A 86 4.68 -6.68 -13.96
N ALA A 87 4.75 -5.93 -12.86
CA ALA A 87 3.65 -5.89 -11.91
C ALA A 87 3.28 -4.46 -11.54
N ALA A 88 1.98 -4.23 -11.32
CA ALA A 88 1.44 -2.92 -11.02
C ALA A 88 0.59 -2.93 -9.74
N GLY A 89 0.81 -1.93 -8.88
CA GLY A 89 -0.05 -1.56 -7.78
C GLY A 89 -1.08 -0.53 -8.23
N VAL A 90 -2.35 -0.77 -7.89
CA VAL A 90 -3.46 0.12 -8.24
C VAL A 90 -4.32 0.34 -7.00
N PRO A 91 -4.71 1.58 -6.67
CA PRO A 91 -5.60 1.82 -5.55
C PRO A 91 -6.99 1.23 -5.82
N GLY A 92 -7.63 0.68 -4.78
CA GLY A 92 -8.97 0.10 -4.85
C GLY A 92 -8.99 -1.43 -4.87
N ILE A 93 -10.16 -2.01 -5.14
CA ILE A 93 -10.35 -3.47 -5.10
C ILE A 93 -9.88 -4.09 -6.40
N THR A 94 -8.92 -5.00 -6.31
CA THR A 94 -8.31 -5.70 -7.46
C THR A 94 -8.42 -7.21 -7.28
N ASN A 95 -9.01 -7.88 -8.27
CA ASN A 95 -8.91 -9.33 -8.40
C ASN A 95 -7.50 -9.70 -8.89
N ALA A 96 -6.63 -10.03 -7.96
CA ALA A 96 -5.23 -10.34 -8.26
C ALA A 96 -5.04 -11.65 -9.04
N ASP A 97 -6.03 -12.55 -9.05
CA ASP A 97 -5.95 -13.83 -9.79
C ASP A 97 -6.16 -13.60 -11.30
N SER A 98 -7.07 -12.69 -11.66
CA SER A 98 -7.35 -12.33 -13.06
C SER A 98 -6.71 -11.03 -13.50
N GLY A 99 -6.10 -10.25 -12.60
CA GLY A 99 -5.54 -8.95 -12.89
C GLY A 99 -6.57 -7.88 -13.27
N VAL A 100 -7.82 -8.05 -12.80
CA VAL A 100 -8.93 -7.12 -13.08
C VAL A 100 -9.07 -6.13 -11.93
N VAL A 101 -8.98 -4.84 -12.21
CA VAL A 101 -9.34 -3.78 -11.26
C VAL A 101 -10.86 -3.66 -11.21
N ILE A 102 -11.45 -4.11 -10.09
CA ILE A 102 -12.91 -4.18 -9.94
C ILE A 102 -13.50 -2.80 -9.78
N ALA A 103 -12.93 -1.99 -8.89
CA ALA A 103 -13.36 -0.63 -8.63
C ALA A 103 -12.25 0.17 -7.92
N THR A 104 -12.19 1.46 -8.20
CA THR A 104 -11.33 2.41 -7.51
C THR A 104 -12.01 3.77 -7.41
N SER A 105 -11.82 4.47 -6.30
CA SER A 105 -12.30 5.84 -6.11
C SER A 105 -11.28 6.90 -6.58
N TYR A 106 -10.05 6.48 -6.85
CA TYR A 106 -8.92 7.38 -7.16
C TYR A 106 -8.64 7.53 -8.65
N LEU A 107 -9.07 6.56 -9.49
CA LEU A 107 -8.89 6.58 -10.93
C LEU A 107 -10.28 6.62 -11.59
N MET A 108 -10.64 7.77 -12.15
CA MET A 108 -11.96 7.99 -12.72
C MET A 108 -12.23 7.02 -13.88
N GLY A 109 -13.41 6.38 -13.84
CA GLY A 109 -13.87 5.48 -14.90
C GLY A 109 -13.29 4.06 -14.84
N TRP A 110 -12.41 3.74 -13.90
CA TRP A 110 -11.88 2.39 -13.75
C TRP A 110 -12.89 1.50 -13.03
N ARG A 111 -13.61 0.70 -13.80
CA ARG A 111 -14.50 -0.34 -13.28
C ARG A 111 -14.40 -1.57 -14.17
N GLN A 112 -14.12 -2.74 -13.58
CA GLN A 112 -13.93 -3.99 -14.29
C GLN A 112 -12.86 -3.88 -15.42
N VAL A 113 -11.74 -3.23 -15.10
CA VAL A 113 -10.65 -3.01 -16.05
C VAL A 113 -9.72 -4.23 -16.06
N PRO A 114 -9.55 -4.96 -17.19
CA PRO A 114 -8.65 -6.11 -17.28
C PRO A 114 -7.19 -5.64 -17.42
N PHE A 115 -6.66 -5.01 -16.37
CA PHE A 115 -5.44 -4.22 -16.47
C PHE A 115 -4.19 -5.08 -16.69
N SER A 116 -4.14 -6.29 -16.11
CA SER A 116 -3.06 -7.26 -16.40
C SER A 116 -2.99 -7.59 -17.89
N GLN A 117 -4.14 -7.93 -18.50
CA GLN A 117 -4.22 -8.24 -19.93
C GLN A 117 -3.80 -7.05 -20.81
N MET A 118 -4.17 -5.82 -20.40
CA MET A 118 -3.75 -4.61 -21.11
C MET A 118 -2.23 -4.43 -21.08
N LEU A 119 -1.59 -4.69 -19.93
CA LEU A 119 -0.14 -4.65 -19.78
C LEU A 119 0.53 -5.76 -20.61
N GLU A 120 0.02 -6.99 -20.56
CA GLU A 120 0.54 -8.11 -21.37
C GLU A 120 0.47 -7.81 -22.85
N SER A 121 -0.64 -7.22 -23.32
CA SER A 121 -0.83 -6.85 -24.73
C SER A 121 0.14 -5.74 -25.16
N GLU A 122 0.46 -4.79 -24.30
CA GLU A 122 1.34 -3.66 -24.60
C GLU A 122 2.82 -4.06 -24.59
N PHE A 123 3.22 -4.88 -23.60
CA PHE A 123 4.64 -5.16 -23.34
C PHE A 123 5.11 -6.52 -23.83
N GLY A 124 4.20 -7.43 -24.16
CA GLY A 124 4.53 -8.79 -24.62
C GLY A 124 5.12 -9.71 -23.54
N VAL A 125 5.04 -9.32 -22.27
CA VAL A 125 5.55 -10.08 -21.11
C VAL A 125 4.43 -10.34 -20.11
N PRO A 126 4.54 -11.37 -19.24
CA PRO A 126 3.57 -11.62 -18.20
C PRO A 126 3.39 -10.40 -17.30
N ALA A 127 2.13 -10.11 -16.93
CA ALA A 127 1.83 -9.03 -16.02
C ALA A 127 0.95 -9.49 -14.86
N SER A 128 1.16 -8.90 -13.68
CA SER A 128 0.32 -9.07 -12.50
C SER A 128 -0.11 -7.72 -11.94
N VAL A 129 -1.31 -7.67 -11.38
CA VAL A 129 -1.87 -6.45 -10.79
C VAL A 129 -2.43 -6.78 -9.42
N ASP A 130 -2.17 -5.92 -8.43
CA ASP A 130 -2.73 -6.04 -7.10
C ASP A 130 -3.10 -4.66 -6.54
N ASN A 131 -3.79 -4.63 -5.41
CA ASN A 131 -3.99 -3.40 -4.66
C ASN A 131 -2.65 -2.82 -4.17
N ASP A 132 -2.52 -1.50 -4.17
CA ASP A 132 -1.29 -0.79 -3.77
C ASP A 132 -0.88 -1.05 -2.32
N VAL A 133 -1.83 -1.11 -1.37
CA VAL A 133 -1.56 -1.41 0.04
C VAL A 133 -1.13 -2.86 0.22
N ASN A 134 -1.71 -3.78 -0.55
CA ASN A 134 -1.27 -5.17 -0.61
C ASN A 134 0.18 -5.29 -1.08
N LEU A 135 0.56 -4.52 -2.09
CA LEU A 135 1.94 -4.48 -2.55
C LEU A 135 2.87 -3.89 -1.50
N ALA A 136 2.44 -2.84 -0.77
CA ALA A 136 3.24 -2.32 0.33
C ALA A 136 3.51 -3.40 1.40
N ALA A 137 2.52 -4.21 1.74
CA ALA A 137 2.72 -5.35 2.65
C ALA A 137 3.71 -6.38 2.07
N ILE A 138 3.63 -6.70 0.76
CA ILE A 138 4.60 -7.57 0.09
C ILE A 138 6.02 -6.96 0.16
N GLY A 139 6.15 -5.65 -0.05
CA GLY A 139 7.43 -4.95 0.05
C GLY A 139 8.04 -5.06 1.44
N GLU A 140 7.29 -4.73 2.47
CA GLU A 140 7.74 -4.80 3.87
C GLU A 140 8.07 -6.23 4.32
N HIS A 141 7.37 -7.23 3.80
CA HIS A 141 7.65 -8.63 4.07
C HIS A 141 8.96 -9.13 3.46
N ASN A 142 9.31 -8.66 2.26
CA ASN A 142 10.48 -9.14 1.55
C ASN A 142 11.76 -8.31 1.78
N ALA A 143 11.64 -7.03 2.14
CA ALA A 143 12.79 -6.13 2.23
C ALA A 143 12.60 -4.98 3.25
N GLY A 144 11.67 -5.12 4.19
CA GLY A 144 11.33 -4.03 5.12
C GLY A 144 11.12 -4.47 6.56
N ALA A 145 10.26 -3.75 7.29
CA ALA A 145 10.05 -3.92 8.73
C ALA A 145 9.42 -5.28 9.12
N ALA A 146 8.87 -6.02 8.17
CA ALA A 146 8.26 -7.34 8.40
C ALA A 146 9.09 -8.49 7.80
N GLU A 147 10.37 -8.26 7.47
CA GLU A 147 11.25 -9.33 6.98
C GLU A 147 11.37 -10.45 8.02
N GLY A 148 11.08 -11.70 7.59
CA GLY A 148 11.10 -12.88 8.45
C GLY A 148 9.90 -13.02 9.40
N VAL A 149 8.85 -12.19 9.25
CA VAL A 149 7.61 -12.25 10.04
C VAL A 149 6.46 -12.77 9.18
N ASP A 150 5.99 -13.99 9.45
CA ASP A 150 4.96 -14.65 8.64
C ASP A 150 3.55 -14.10 8.89
N ASP A 151 3.28 -13.51 10.06
CA ASP A 151 1.97 -12.97 10.43
C ASP A 151 2.11 -11.50 10.82
N PHE A 152 1.63 -10.60 9.98
CA PHE A 152 1.62 -9.18 10.28
C PHE A 152 0.51 -8.45 9.50
N VAL A 153 0.24 -7.22 9.92
CA VAL A 153 -0.67 -6.31 9.22
C VAL A 153 0.10 -5.03 8.88
N PHE A 154 0.13 -4.69 7.60
CA PHE A 154 0.58 -3.39 7.13
C PHE A 154 -0.60 -2.43 7.11
N LEU A 155 -0.44 -1.23 7.67
CA LEU A 155 -1.46 -0.17 7.71
C LEU A 155 -0.95 1.03 6.93
N ALA A 156 -1.52 1.29 5.76
CA ALA A 156 -1.25 2.51 5.02
C ALA A 156 -2.13 3.65 5.56
N VAL A 157 -1.53 4.61 6.25
CA VAL A 157 -2.20 5.83 6.72
C VAL A 157 -1.65 7.02 5.94
N GLY A 158 -2.46 7.57 5.06
CA GLY A 158 -2.13 8.68 4.18
C GLY A 158 -3.36 9.55 3.93
N THR A 159 -3.71 9.86 2.69
CA THR A 159 -4.98 10.51 2.33
C THR A 159 -6.15 9.71 2.88
N GLY A 160 -6.15 8.40 2.64
CA GLY A 160 -7.07 7.42 3.22
C GLY A 160 -6.36 6.47 4.18
N ILE A 161 -7.05 5.35 4.49
CA ILE A 161 -6.48 4.26 5.29
C ILE A 161 -6.88 2.90 4.70
N GLY A 162 -5.90 2.01 4.54
CA GLY A 162 -6.08 0.63 4.12
C GLY A 162 -5.13 -0.30 4.88
N ALA A 163 -5.37 -1.61 4.77
CA ALA A 163 -4.51 -2.63 5.35
C ALA A 163 -4.11 -3.71 4.33
N GLY A 164 -2.86 -4.17 4.41
CA GLY A 164 -2.40 -5.40 3.80
C GLY A 164 -2.21 -6.46 4.90
N ILE A 165 -2.90 -7.58 4.80
CA ILE A 165 -2.92 -8.62 5.83
C ILE A 165 -2.09 -9.80 5.34
N VAL A 166 -1.07 -10.20 6.09
CA VAL A 166 -0.23 -11.37 5.80
C VAL A 166 -0.43 -12.40 6.90
N ILE A 167 -0.73 -13.65 6.51
CA ILE A 167 -0.97 -14.78 7.39
C ILE A 167 -0.21 -15.99 6.84
N ASN A 168 0.60 -16.63 7.69
CA ASN A 168 1.48 -17.75 7.28
C ASN A 168 2.34 -17.41 6.06
N GLY A 169 2.92 -16.22 6.03
CA GLY A 169 3.76 -15.72 4.94
C GLY A 169 3.02 -15.42 3.64
N LYS A 170 1.68 -15.44 3.65
CA LYS A 170 0.85 -15.22 2.46
C LYS A 170 -0.09 -14.04 2.65
N LEU A 171 -0.18 -13.20 1.63
CA LEU A 171 -1.12 -12.09 1.60
C LEU A 171 -2.56 -12.63 1.56
N HIS A 172 -3.38 -12.19 2.52
CA HIS A 172 -4.80 -12.52 2.62
C HIS A 172 -5.65 -11.46 1.93
N ARG A 173 -6.27 -11.80 0.81
CA ARG A 173 -7.08 -10.89 0.00
C ARG A 173 -8.59 -11.02 0.24
N GLY A 174 -9.01 -12.06 0.96
CA GLY A 174 -10.42 -12.40 1.13
C GLY A 174 -11.06 -12.97 -0.14
N THR A 175 -12.30 -13.43 -0.03
CA THR A 175 -13.02 -14.10 -1.12
C THR A 175 -13.38 -13.16 -2.28
N ILE A 176 -13.56 -11.86 -1.98
CA ILE A 176 -13.92 -10.83 -2.95
C ILE A 176 -12.83 -9.75 -3.10
N TRP A 177 -11.60 -10.08 -2.70
CA TRP A 177 -10.41 -9.20 -2.76
C TRP A 177 -10.53 -7.89 -1.97
N ALA A 178 -11.44 -7.80 -0.99
CA ALA A 178 -11.68 -6.63 -0.18
C ALA A 178 -11.17 -6.78 1.27
N ALA A 179 -10.34 -7.80 1.56
CA ALA A 179 -9.68 -7.87 2.87
C ALA A 179 -8.71 -6.71 3.03
N GLY A 180 -8.77 -6.04 4.18
CA GLY A 180 -7.95 -4.87 4.43
C GLY A 180 -8.63 -3.52 4.16
N GLU A 181 -9.87 -3.50 3.69
CA GLU A 181 -10.68 -2.27 3.53
C GLU A 181 -11.10 -1.69 4.90
N ILE A 182 -10.13 -1.55 5.82
CA ILE A 182 -10.38 -1.12 7.20
C ILE A 182 -10.84 0.33 7.33
N GLY A 183 -10.68 1.14 6.29
CA GLY A 183 -11.21 2.50 6.26
C GLY A 183 -12.70 2.57 6.58
N TYR A 184 -13.43 1.50 6.27
CA TYR A 184 -14.86 1.37 6.56
C TYR A 184 -15.17 0.80 7.95
N MET A 185 -14.16 0.46 8.76
CA MET A 185 -14.37 -0.09 10.11
C MET A 185 -15.10 0.90 10.99
N LEU A 186 -16.19 0.46 11.63
CA LEU A 186 -16.90 1.24 12.64
C LEU A 186 -16.05 1.29 13.92
N VAL A 187 -15.82 2.49 14.40
CA VAL A 187 -15.03 2.78 15.58
C VAL A 187 -15.74 3.81 16.47
N PRO A 188 -15.50 3.84 17.77
CA PRO A 188 -16.13 4.81 18.65
C PRO A 188 -15.90 6.26 18.21
N GLY A 189 -16.98 7.01 18.09
CA GLY A 189 -16.97 8.42 17.66
C GLY A 189 -16.97 8.65 16.15
N ALA A 190 -16.98 7.59 15.35
CA ALA A 190 -17.20 7.69 13.92
C ALA A 190 -18.71 7.82 13.58
N SER A 191 -19.00 8.27 12.37
CA SER A 191 -20.36 8.28 11.85
C SER A 191 -20.85 6.85 11.64
N GLU A 192 -22.08 6.56 12.08
CA GLU A 192 -22.79 5.30 11.83
C GLU A 192 -23.65 5.37 10.56
N ALA A 193 -23.68 6.52 9.89
CA ALA A 193 -24.43 6.69 8.65
C ALA A 193 -23.87 5.78 7.55
N PRO A 194 -24.74 5.26 6.65
CA PRO A 194 -24.30 4.56 5.46
C PRO A 194 -23.30 5.39 4.65
N VAL A 195 -22.25 4.75 4.13
CA VAL A 195 -21.24 5.42 3.34
C VAL A 195 -21.64 5.35 1.87
N GLU A 196 -21.80 6.51 1.24
CA GLU A 196 -22.06 6.62 -0.19
C GLU A 196 -20.78 6.31 -1.00
N PRO A 197 -20.90 5.79 -2.24
CA PRO A 197 -19.75 5.53 -3.09
C PRO A 197 -18.85 6.75 -3.25
N GLY A 198 -17.55 6.59 -2.96
CA GLY A 198 -16.56 7.67 -3.03
C GLY A 198 -16.47 8.56 -1.79
N GLN A 199 -17.26 8.30 -0.76
CA GLN A 199 -17.11 8.93 0.54
C GLN A 199 -16.13 8.14 1.43
N PRO A 200 -15.40 8.83 2.33
CA PRO A 200 -14.51 8.14 3.26
C PRO A 200 -15.30 7.25 4.21
N GLY A 201 -14.76 6.09 4.52
CA GLY A 201 -15.30 5.19 5.54
C GLY A 201 -15.21 5.79 6.96
N ALA A 202 -15.86 5.12 7.92
CA ALA A 202 -15.97 5.61 9.30
C ALA A 202 -14.62 5.82 9.98
N LEU A 203 -13.69 4.86 9.88
CA LEU A 203 -12.33 4.98 10.39
C LEU A 203 -11.54 6.02 9.59
N GLU A 204 -11.64 5.98 8.26
CA GLU A 204 -10.93 6.89 7.37
C GLU A 204 -11.29 8.35 7.63
N GLY A 205 -12.56 8.65 7.90
CA GLY A 205 -13.05 9.99 8.23
C GLY A 205 -12.46 10.58 9.53
N ILE A 206 -11.75 9.78 10.34
CA ILE A 206 -11.07 10.25 11.55
C ILE A 206 -9.55 10.19 11.41
N VAL A 207 -9.02 9.12 10.81
CA VAL A 207 -7.59 8.80 10.81
C VAL A 207 -6.92 9.13 9.47
N GLY A 208 -7.67 9.18 8.38
CA GLY A 208 -7.17 9.62 7.08
C GLY A 208 -6.84 11.12 7.07
N GLY A 209 -5.95 11.54 6.18
CA GLY A 209 -5.43 12.91 6.13
C GLY A 209 -6.52 13.98 5.99
N GLU A 210 -7.53 13.73 5.16
CA GLU A 210 -8.67 14.66 5.02
C GLU A 210 -9.57 14.65 6.27
N GLY A 211 -9.74 13.51 6.95
CA GLY A 211 -10.45 13.41 8.21
C GLY A 211 -9.76 14.21 9.33
N ILE A 212 -8.44 14.07 9.47
CA ILE A 212 -7.61 14.84 10.40
C ILE A 212 -7.75 16.34 10.12
N LYS A 213 -7.66 16.76 8.86
CA LYS A 213 -7.83 18.14 8.43
C LYS A 213 -9.24 18.67 8.76
N ALA A 214 -10.27 17.90 8.51
CA ALA A 214 -11.66 18.27 8.87
C ALA A 214 -11.85 18.45 10.38
N HIS A 215 -11.27 17.54 11.18
CA HIS A 215 -11.27 17.66 12.64
C HIS A 215 -10.49 18.87 13.13
N TRP A 216 -9.38 19.21 12.49
CA TRP A 216 -8.63 20.43 12.76
C TRP A 216 -9.47 21.66 12.43
N GLN A 217 -9.98 21.78 11.23
CA GLN A 217 -10.76 22.93 10.74
C GLN A 217 -12.00 23.21 11.58
N SER A 218 -12.68 22.15 12.04
CA SER A 218 -13.91 22.29 12.88
C SER A 218 -13.66 22.88 14.26
N ARG A 219 -12.40 22.84 14.76
CA ARG A 219 -12.01 23.30 16.09
C ARG A 219 -11.04 24.47 16.05
N TRP A 220 -10.63 24.86 14.84
CA TRP A 220 -9.62 25.89 14.65
C TRP A 220 -10.10 27.27 15.10
N SER A 221 -9.21 27.99 15.76
CA SER A 221 -9.36 29.40 16.07
C SER A 221 -7.98 30.04 16.17
N SER A 222 -7.81 31.23 15.57
CA SER A 222 -6.56 31.99 15.67
C SER A 222 -6.15 32.37 17.11
N ALA A 223 -7.09 32.30 18.04
CA ALA A 223 -6.81 32.51 19.47
C ALA A 223 -6.20 31.25 20.16
N LEU A 224 -6.36 30.07 19.55
CA LEU A 224 -5.91 28.81 20.13
C LEU A 224 -4.58 28.31 19.56
N THR A 225 -4.24 28.72 18.33
CA THR A 225 -3.07 28.22 17.62
C THR A 225 -2.59 29.22 16.56
N PRO A 226 -1.27 29.37 16.35
CA PRO A 226 -0.72 30.14 15.24
C PRO A 226 -0.73 29.38 13.91
N LEU A 227 -0.99 28.05 13.92
CA LEU A 227 -1.02 27.24 12.70
C LEU A 227 -2.24 27.60 11.84
N SER A 228 -2.08 27.61 10.50
CA SER A 228 -3.16 27.91 9.57
C SER A 228 -4.35 26.97 9.73
N LYS A 229 -5.56 27.50 9.47
CA LYS A 229 -6.78 26.68 9.35
C LYS A 229 -6.67 25.63 8.24
N ASP A 230 -5.90 25.92 7.19
CA ASP A 230 -5.73 25.06 6.02
C ASP A 230 -4.52 24.14 6.12
N ALA A 231 -3.93 24.02 7.31
CA ALA A 231 -2.81 23.11 7.55
C ALA A 231 -3.17 21.66 7.19
N ASN A 232 -2.22 20.95 6.57
CA ASN A 232 -2.38 19.53 6.29
C ASN A 232 -2.08 18.67 7.55
N ALA A 233 -2.41 17.38 7.47
CA ALA A 233 -2.28 16.48 8.62
C ALA A 233 -0.85 16.36 9.16
N THR A 234 0.17 16.36 8.29
CA THR A 234 1.59 16.33 8.70
C THR A 234 1.95 17.59 9.51
N GLN A 235 1.59 18.77 9.00
CA GLN A 235 1.82 20.03 9.70
C GLN A 235 1.12 20.09 11.07
N ILE A 236 -0.09 19.49 11.18
CA ILE A 236 -0.81 19.38 12.43
C ILE A 236 -0.05 18.47 13.41
N PHE A 237 0.48 17.33 12.93
CA PHE A 237 1.26 16.42 13.76
C PHE A 237 2.60 17.01 14.19
N ASP A 238 3.31 17.71 13.30
CA ASP A 238 4.52 18.46 13.64
C ASP A 238 4.24 19.48 14.74
N ARG A 239 3.15 20.22 14.59
CA ARG A 239 2.74 21.24 15.56
C ARG A 239 2.32 20.63 16.90
N ALA A 240 1.76 19.42 16.90
CA ALA A 240 1.46 18.70 18.14
C ALA A 240 2.73 18.34 18.93
N LEU A 241 3.83 17.96 18.22
CA LEU A 241 5.13 17.70 18.85
C LEU A 241 5.74 18.97 19.46
N GLU A 242 5.46 20.15 18.89
CA GLU A 242 5.89 21.44 19.43
C GLU A 242 5.05 21.90 20.65
N GLY A 243 4.04 21.12 21.04
CA GLY A 243 3.25 21.37 22.24
C GLY A 243 1.97 22.17 22.05
N ASP A 244 1.51 22.39 20.79
CA ASP A 244 0.23 23.05 20.51
C ASP A 244 -0.95 22.24 21.06
N PRO A 245 -1.76 22.78 22.00
CA PRO A 245 -2.79 21.99 22.65
C PRO A 245 -3.95 21.56 21.72
N LEU A 246 -4.23 22.34 20.66
CA LEU A 246 -5.26 21.97 19.69
C LEU A 246 -4.76 20.84 18.78
N ALA A 247 -3.54 20.96 18.27
CA ALA A 247 -2.90 19.95 17.44
C ALA A 247 -2.74 18.62 18.22
N GLN A 248 -2.35 18.70 19.50
CA GLN A 248 -2.26 17.51 20.38
C GLN A 248 -3.62 16.80 20.53
N ARG A 249 -4.72 17.54 20.67
CA ARG A 249 -6.06 16.93 20.74
C ARG A 249 -6.45 16.21 19.45
N VAL A 250 -6.11 16.76 18.28
CA VAL A 250 -6.37 16.13 16.99
C VAL A 250 -5.52 14.87 16.82
N LEU A 251 -4.23 14.94 17.15
CA LEU A 251 -3.33 13.78 17.13
C LEU A 251 -3.80 12.67 18.08
N GLN A 252 -4.19 13.02 19.31
CA GLN A 252 -4.70 12.07 20.31
C GLN A 252 -5.99 11.38 19.84
N LEU A 253 -6.89 12.11 19.14
CA LEU A 253 -8.08 11.51 18.55
C LEU A 253 -7.70 10.50 17.48
N ALA A 254 -6.85 10.87 16.52
CA ALA A 254 -6.40 9.98 15.44
C ALA A 254 -5.66 8.75 16.00
N GLY A 255 -4.70 8.95 16.90
CA GLY A 255 -3.92 7.86 17.51
C GLY A 255 -4.79 6.90 18.33
N ARG A 256 -5.73 7.41 19.14
CA ARG A 256 -6.66 6.58 19.89
C ARG A 256 -7.59 5.77 18.97
N THR A 257 -8.10 6.39 17.91
CA THR A 257 -9.01 5.72 16.98
C THR A 257 -8.29 4.64 16.20
N LEU A 258 -7.07 4.90 15.72
CA LEU A 258 -6.23 3.91 15.06
C LEU A 258 -5.86 2.76 16.02
N ALA A 259 -5.54 3.07 17.29
CA ALA A 259 -5.26 2.06 18.29
C ALA A 259 -6.45 1.13 18.53
N TYR A 260 -7.69 1.65 18.48
CA TYR A 260 -8.89 0.80 18.59
C TYR A 260 -9.06 -0.10 17.36
N ALA A 261 -8.80 0.39 16.17
CA ALA A 261 -8.81 -0.43 14.95
C ALA A 261 -7.75 -1.55 15.03
N ILE A 262 -6.53 -1.23 15.46
CA ILE A 262 -5.46 -2.21 15.68
C ILE A 262 -5.86 -3.24 16.74
N TYR A 263 -6.41 -2.79 17.87
CA TYR A 263 -6.87 -3.66 18.95
C TYR A 263 -7.93 -4.66 18.46
N ASN A 264 -8.94 -4.19 17.72
CA ASN A 264 -10.00 -5.03 17.18
C ASN A 264 -9.46 -6.04 16.15
N THR A 265 -8.57 -5.60 15.26
CA THR A 265 -7.91 -6.46 14.27
C THR A 265 -7.03 -7.50 14.96
N TRP A 266 -6.29 -7.12 16.01
CA TRP A 266 -5.48 -8.04 16.79
C TRP A 266 -6.32 -9.12 17.47
N LEU A 267 -7.50 -8.79 18.02
CA LEU A 267 -8.42 -9.77 18.64
C LEU A 267 -8.89 -10.84 17.66
N ILE A 268 -8.90 -10.55 16.36
CA ILE A 268 -9.33 -11.47 15.30
C ILE A 268 -8.14 -12.27 14.74
N LEU A 269 -7.03 -11.57 14.43
CA LEU A 269 -5.90 -12.15 13.71
C LEU A 269 -4.77 -12.62 14.64
N ASN A 270 -4.71 -12.11 15.88
CA ASN A 270 -3.64 -12.35 16.85
C ASN A 270 -2.22 -12.08 16.26
N SER A 271 -2.10 -11.09 15.41
CA SER A 271 -0.86 -10.77 14.70
C SER A 271 0.20 -10.15 15.64
N PRO A 272 1.46 -10.63 15.63
CA PRO A 272 2.52 -10.11 16.50
C PRO A 272 3.06 -8.74 16.08
N LEU A 273 2.76 -8.29 14.85
CA LEU A 273 3.32 -7.07 14.27
C LEU A 273 2.28 -6.29 13.47
N PHE A 274 2.26 -4.97 13.68
CA PHE A 274 1.61 -4.00 12.80
C PHE A 274 2.67 -3.03 12.28
N VAL A 275 2.76 -2.87 10.96
CA VAL A 275 3.67 -1.93 10.31
C VAL A 275 2.87 -0.72 9.85
N LEU A 276 3.22 0.46 10.32
CA LEU A 276 2.58 1.73 9.96
C LEU A 276 3.30 2.36 8.78
N GLY A 277 2.67 2.40 7.63
CA GLY A 277 3.14 3.04 6.40
C GLY A 277 2.22 4.16 5.93
N GLY A 278 2.49 4.68 4.73
CA GLY A 278 1.84 5.88 4.22
C GLY A 278 2.41 7.17 4.85
N SER A 279 2.07 8.32 4.27
CA SER A 279 2.69 9.60 4.66
C SER A 279 2.46 10.00 6.13
N LEU A 280 1.36 9.56 6.73
CA LEU A 280 1.03 9.82 8.12
C LEU A 280 1.41 8.65 9.04
N GLY A 281 1.33 7.41 8.55
CA GLY A 281 1.66 6.21 9.33
C GLY A 281 3.13 6.16 9.75
N VAL A 282 4.04 6.68 8.93
CA VAL A 282 5.47 6.79 9.25
C VAL A 282 5.79 7.97 10.18
N HIS A 283 4.83 8.86 10.44
CA HIS A 283 5.05 10.00 11.32
C HIS A 283 5.19 9.53 12.78
N PRO A 284 6.30 9.86 13.48
CA PRO A 284 6.58 9.32 14.81
C PRO A 284 5.48 9.63 15.83
N ALA A 285 4.89 10.83 15.77
CA ALA A 285 3.83 11.24 16.67
C ALA A 285 2.60 10.31 16.63
N LEU A 286 2.20 9.81 15.44
CA LEU A 286 1.07 8.91 15.33
C LEU A 286 1.39 7.54 15.94
N GLY A 287 2.56 6.98 15.63
CA GLY A 287 3.03 5.71 16.19
C GLY A 287 3.10 5.76 17.72
N ASP A 288 3.63 6.86 18.30
CA ASP A 288 3.71 7.05 19.74
C ASP A 288 2.32 7.17 20.39
N ALA A 289 1.41 7.93 19.78
CA ALA A 289 0.03 8.05 20.24
C ALA A 289 -0.71 6.70 20.23
N VAL A 290 -0.49 5.87 19.22
CA VAL A 290 -1.04 4.51 19.13
C VAL A 290 -0.47 3.62 20.24
N ARG A 291 0.86 3.57 20.37
CA ARG A 291 1.54 2.74 21.40
C ARG A 291 1.06 3.11 22.81
N MET A 292 0.95 4.39 23.12
CA MET A 292 0.47 4.87 24.42
C MET A 292 -0.93 4.32 24.76
N VAL A 293 -1.85 4.28 23.81
CA VAL A 293 -3.21 3.75 24.03
C VAL A 293 -3.21 2.23 24.18
N LEU A 294 -2.42 1.52 23.37
CA LEU A 294 -2.33 0.05 23.46
C LEU A 294 -1.67 -0.41 24.74
N GLU A 295 -0.70 0.34 25.26
CA GLU A 295 -0.08 0.05 26.58
C GLU A 295 -1.07 -0.02 27.72
N GLN A 296 -2.09 0.84 27.71
CA GLN A 296 -3.16 0.80 28.73
C GLN A 296 -3.99 -0.50 28.66
N ARG A 297 -3.83 -1.30 27.59
CA ARG A 297 -4.54 -2.57 27.33
C ARG A 297 -3.61 -3.79 27.31
N ARG A 298 -2.37 -3.64 27.78
CA ARG A 298 -1.29 -4.68 27.75
C ARG A 298 -1.65 -6.03 28.37
N GLY A 299 -2.68 -6.12 29.18
CA GLY A 299 -3.09 -7.40 29.75
C GLY A 299 -3.57 -8.45 28.75
N ARG A 300 -3.89 -8.06 27.51
CA ARG A 300 -4.36 -8.97 26.44
C ARG A 300 -3.61 -8.77 25.11
N VAL A 301 -3.32 -7.54 24.72
CA VAL A 301 -2.68 -7.27 23.42
C VAL A 301 -1.16 -7.25 23.57
N GLN A 302 -0.51 -8.18 22.86
CA GLN A 302 0.94 -8.27 22.78
C GLN A 302 1.31 -8.18 21.29
N THR A 303 1.43 -6.95 20.78
CA THR A 303 1.83 -6.70 19.40
C THR A 303 2.83 -5.58 19.33
N ASN A 304 3.72 -5.65 18.35
CA ASN A 304 4.67 -4.58 18.05
C ASN A 304 4.07 -3.62 17.03
N ILE A 305 4.34 -2.33 17.21
CA ILE A 305 3.99 -1.28 16.26
C ILE A 305 5.29 -0.68 15.73
N LEU A 306 5.60 -0.95 14.47
CA LEU A 306 6.80 -0.44 13.81
C LEU A 306 6.43 0.51 12.67
N PRO A 307 7.23 1.55 12.40
CA PRO A 307 7.07 2.31 11.16
C PRO A 307 7.54 1.46 9.97
N SER A 308 7.00 1.72 8.80
CA SER A 308 7.47 1.18 7.53
C SER A 308 8.97 1.49 7.36
N ALA A 309 9.76 0.47 7.06
CA ALA A 309 11.17 0.64 6.76
C ALA A 309 11.41 1.13 5.33
N LEU A 310 10.51 0.78 4.41
CA LEU A 310 10.57 1.20 3.00
C LEU A 310 9.92 2.57 2.75
N GLY A 311 9.11 3.07 3.68
CA GLY A 311 8.47 4.37 3.59
C GLY A 311 7.62 4.50 2.32
N SER A 312 7.91 5.53 1.51
CA SER A 312 7.19 5.78 0.26
C SER A 312 7.48 4.76 -0.85
N ASP A 313 8.50 3.91 -0.70
CA ASP A 313 8.88 2.92 -1.70
C ASP A 313 8.21 1.56 -1.49
N ALA A 314 7.48 1.37 -0.40
CA ALA A 314 6.91 0.07 -0.03
C ALA A 314 6.06 -0.55 -1.15
N GLN A 315 5.19 0.23 -1.80
CA GLN A 315 4.35 -0.22 -2.91
C GLN A 315 5.19 -0.63 -4.12
N LEU A 316 6.17 0.21 -4.49
CA LEU A 316 7.03 -0.01 -5.64
C LEU A 316 7.93 -1.23 -5.46
N VAL A 317 8.50 -1.41 -4.27
CA VAL A 317 9.29 -2.60 -3.91
C VAL A 317 8.39 -3.85 -3.92
N GLY A 318 7.18 -3.75 -3.38
CA GLY A 318 6.20 -4.85 -3.45
C GLY A 318 5.82 -5.23 -4.88
N ALA A 319 5.66 -4.25 -5.77
CA ALA A 319 5.43 -4.50 -7.19
C ALA A 319 6.61 -5.24 -7.84
N ILE A 320 7.86 -4.88 -7.50
CA ILE A 320 9.05 -5.59 -7.96
C ILE A 320 9.02 -7.05 -7.52
N PHE A 321 8.77 -7.34 -6.24
CA PHE A 321 8.70 -8.72 -5.76
C PHE A 321 7.53 -9.51 -6.35
N LEU A 322 6.40 -8.86 -6.63
CA LEU A 322 5.29 -9.49 -7.36
C LEU A 322 5.71 -9.81 -8.79
N ALA A 323 6.39 -8.90 -9.50
CA ALA A 323 6.89 -9.13 -10.86
C ALA A 323 7.92 -10.28 -10.91
N LEU A 324 8.84 -10.37 -9.94
CA LEU A 324 9.78 -11.50 -9.83
C LEU A 324 9.05 -12.84 -9.66
N ARG A 325 8.02 -12.90 -8.82
CA ARG A 325 7.17 -14.09 -8.66
C ARG A 325 6.42 -14.45 -9.95
N THR A 326 5.97 -13.44 -10.70
CA THR A 326 5.26 -13.62 -11.98
C THR A 326 6.20 -14.21 -13.04
N ALA A 327 7.43 -13.70 -13.12
CA ALA A 327 8.47 -14.24 -14.00
C ALA A 327 8.79 -15.70 -13.71
N SER A 328 8.95 -16.07 -12.43
CA SER A 328 9.28 -17.44 -12.00
C SER A 328 8.18 -18.45 -12.35
N LYS A 329 6.90 -18.10 -12.13
CA LYS A 329 5.76 -18.98 -12.46
C LYS A 329 5.69 -19.36 -13.93
N LYS A 330 6.05 -18.45 -14.84
CA LYS A 330 6.06 -18.72 -16.28
C LYS A 330 7.18 -19.65 -16.68
N LEU A 331 8.33 -19.57 -16.02
CA LEU A 331 9.45 -20.49 -16.25
C LEU A 331 9.07 -21.92 -15.86
N ASP A 332 8.41 -22.11 -14.70
CA ASP A 332 7.97 -23.44 -14.27
C ASP A 332 6.93 -24.05 -15.22
N GLN A 333 6.01 -23.26 -15.79
CA GLN A 333 5.02 -23.70 -16.79
C GLN A 333 5.59 -23.95 -18.17
N ALA A 334 6.77 -23.46 -18.51
CA ALA A 334 7.42 -23.67 -19.80
C ALA A 334 8.33 -24.92 -19.83
N VAL A 335 8.58 -25.53 -18.67
CA VAL A 335 9.42 -26.72 -18.50
C VAL A 335 8.60 -28.02 -18.42
N ASP A 336 7.30 -27.93 -18.18
CA ASP A 336 6.30 -29.02 -18.25
C ASP A 336 5.68 -29.13 -19.66
#